data_c1e47cf5a57fabec9c36eb6596982912
#
_entry.id   c1e47cf5a57fabec9c36eb6596982912
#
_cell.length_a   1.000
_cell.length_b   1.000
_cell.length_c   1.000
_cell.angle_alpha   90.00
_cell.angle_beta   90.00
_cell.angle_gamma   90.00
#
_symmetry.space_group_name_H-M   'P 1'
#
loop_
_entity.id
_entity.type
_entity.pdbx_description
1 polymer ?
#
loop_
_entity_poly.entity_id
_entity_poly.type
_entity_poly.pdbx_seq_one_letter_code
_entity_poly.pdbx_strand_id
1 'polypeptide(L)'
;MTENDEQRHTLTNGQGVPVLTYLQGVREGHPWADLAEVVGPDPVDTIVSGMSGWAVSGAVELGEQLLRRGARVMRHAHEMRRGLVACPPPADWSSCALGNGLRAVPCDLAADAVFPAWRAAFPADHPDHHSGSDEEALNKLLAPMLAGSVLGPVLPCSALVVDETDRVVAGAIITDRDGLPWIADVFRRPEARYAGLGANLLRRVLSAAAADGLADISLVVSDANPARRVYEKLGFELTGTSLTVVVP
;
A
#
# COMPACT_ATOMS: atom_id res chain seq x y z
N MET A 1 1.39 21.78 -12.08
CA MET A 1 0.30 22.20 -11.18
C MET A 1 -0.98 21.76 -11.83
N THR A 2 -1.39 20.54 -11.60
CA THR A 2 -2.74 20.06 -11.84
C THR A 2 -3.24 19.65 -10.48
N GLU A 3 -4.02 20.57 -9.85
CA GLU A 3 -4.88 20.24 -8.73
C GLU A 3 -5.80 19.11 -9.20
N ASN A 4 -5.45 17.90 -8.86
CA ASN A 4 -6.42 16.83 -8.78
C ASN A 4 -7.19 17.11 -7.50
N ASP A 5 -8.13 18.06 -7.58
CA ASP A 5 -9.16 18.28 -6.57
C ASP A 5 -10.02 17.01 -6.60
N GLU A 6 -9.57 15.97 -5.87
CA GLU A 6 -10.34 14.72 -5.72
C GLU A 6 -11.65 15.11 -5.05
N GLN A 7 -12.65 15.37 -5.89
CA GLN A 7 -13.95 15.87 -5.46
C GLN A 7 -14.58 14.86 -4.49
N ARG A 8 -14.64 15.23 -3.22
CA ARG A 8 -15.36 14.44 -2.23
C ARG A 8 -16.84 14.40 -2.55
N HIS A 9 -17.38 13.22 -2.65
CA HIS A 9 -18.80 12.97 -2.81
C HIS A 9 -19.49 12.97 -1.44
N THR A 10 -20.79 13.26 -1.46
CA THR A 10 -21.60 13.29 -0.25
C THR A 10 -22.81 12.39 -0.42
N LEU A 11 -22.99 11.45 0.51
CA LEU A 11 -24.22 10.68 0.65
C LEU A 11 -25.16 11.41 1.60
N THR A 12 -26.41 11.61 1.17
CA THR A 12 -27.46 12.23 1.99
C THR A 12 -28.52 11.21 2.35
N ASN A 13 -29.14 11.35 3.53
CA ASN A 13 -30.31 10.55 3.91
C ASN A 13 -31.59 10.98 3.18
N GLY A 14 -32.72 10.29 3.41
CA GLY A 14 -33.98 10.58 2.78
C GLY A 14 -34.59 11.98 3.07
N GLN A 15 -34.00 12.71 4.00
CA GLN A 15 -34.36 14.11 4.34
C GLN A 15 -33.40 15.15 3.71
N GLY A 16 -32.42 14.69 2.89
CA GLY A 16 -31.41 15.55 2.29
C GLY A 16 -30.27 15.95 3.23
N VAL A 17 -30.17 15.35 4.42
CA VAL A 17 -29.09 15.65 5.37
C VAL A 17 -27.84 14.84 5.01
N PRO A 18 -26.65 15.47 4.87
CA PRO A 18 -25.39 14.76 4.68
C PRO A 18 -25.10 13.80 5.82
N VAL A 19 -24.72 12.56 5.49
CA VAL A 19 -24.38 11.52 6.49
C VAL A 19 -23.00 10.92 6.30
N LEU A 20 -22.47 10.95 5.06
CA LEU A 20 -21.13 10.43 4.73
C LEU A 20 -20.50 11.30 3.66
N THR A 21 -19.19 11.54 3.77
CA THR A 21 -18.36 12.05 2.66
C THR A 21 -17.30 11.03 2.30
N TYR A 22 -16.90 10.96 1.01
CA TYR A 22 -15.95 9.95 0.53
C TYR A 22 -15.33 10.37 -0.81
N LEU A 23 -14.21 9.75 -1.16
CA LEU A 23 -13.65 9.76 -2.51
C LEU A 23 -14.24 8.60 -3.31
N GLN A 24 -14.66 8.86 -4.55
CA GLN A 24 -15.27 7.82 -5.37
C GLN A 24 -14.25 7.17 -6.30
N GLY A 25 -14.27 5.85 -6.36
CA GLY A 25 -13.41 5.06 -7.23
C GLY A 25 -14.02 3.70 -7.58
N VAL A 26 -13.17 2.79 -8.03
CA VAL A 26 -13.50 1.37 -8.24
C VAL A 26 -12.42 0.54 -7.58
N ARG A 27 -12.82 -0.48 -6.82
CA ARG A 27 -11.91 -1.42 -6.15
C ARG A 27 -12.40 -2.85 -6.34
N GLU A 28 -11.56 -3.70 -6.93
CA GLU A 28 -11.86 -5.13 -7.15
C GLU A 28 -13.23 -5.38 -7.80
N GLY A 29 -13.60 -4.50 -8.77
CA GLY A 29 -14.86 -4.58 -9.48
C GLY A 29 -16.07 -3.96 -8.76
N HIS A 30 -15.90 -3.48 -7.53
CA HIS A 30 -16.95 -2.76 -6.79
C HIS A 30 -16.81 -1.24 -6.97
N PRO A 31 -17.92 -0.48 -7.08
CA PRO A 31 -17.89 0.96 -6.81
C PRO A 31 -17.27 1.17 -5.42
N TRP A 32 -16.39 2.13 -5.27
CA TRP A 32 -15.63 2.32 -4.05
C TRP A 32 -15.82 3.70 -3.45
N ALA A 33 -16.21 3.74 -2.18
CA ALA A 33 -16.20 4.92 -1.32
C ALA A 33 -14.95 4.86 -0.44
N ASP A 34 -13.87 5.51 -0.87
CA ASP A 34 -12.61 5.58 -0.12
C ASP A 34 -12.59 6.75 0.84
N LEU A 35 -11.78 6.66 1.88
CA LEU A 35 -11.65 7.69 2.93
C LEU A 35 -13.03 8.18 3.42
N ALA A 36 -13.93 7.22 3.64
CA ALA A 36 -15.30 7.51 4.05
C ALA A 36 -15.33 8.07 5.48
N GLU A 37 -15.91 9.26 5.62
CA GLU A 37 -16.05 9.98 6.88
C GLU A 37 -17.52 10.20 7.21
N VAL A 38 -17.92 9.81 8.40
CA VAL A 38 -19.26 10.07 8.94
C VAL A 38 -19.36 11.55 9.30
N VAL A 39 -20.34 12.23 8.70
CA VAL A 39 -20.57 13.67 8.90
C VAL A 39 -21.97 13.99 9.48
N GLY A 40 -22.83 12.99 9.59
CA GLY A 40 -24.21 13.19 10.12
C GLY A 40 -24.76 11.97 10.84
N PRO A 41 -26.01 12.06 11.31
CA PRO A 41 -26.65 11.00 12.10
C PRO A 41 -27.02 9.77 11.23
N ASP A 42 -27.09 8.62 11.88
CA ASP A 42 -27.61 7.35 11.32
C ASP A 42 -27.05 6.97 9.92
N PRO A 43 -25.70 7.01 9.73
CA PRO A 43 -25.09 6.76 8.41
C PRO A 43 -25.33 5.32 7.92
N VAL A 44 -25.40 4.35 8.84
CA VAL A 44 -25.44 2.92 8.51
C VAL A 44 -26.66 2.55 7.67
N ASP A 45 -27.85 3.00 8.07
CA ASP A 45 -29.09 2.70 7.34
C ASP A 45 -29.10 3.34 5.96
N THR A 46 -28.56 4.56 5.88
CA THR A 46 -28.44 5.27 4.59
C THR A 46 -27.42 4.59 3.67
N ILE A 47 -26.28 4.14 4.20
CA ILE A 47 -25.27 3.40 3.43
C ILE A 47 -25.85 2.09 2.92
N VAL A 48 -26.49 1.30 3.80
CA VAL A 48 -27.07 -0.01 3.42
C VAL A 48 -28.14 0.15 2.35
N SER A 49 -28.96 1.20 2.40
CA SER A 49 -30.02 1.42 1.42
C SER A 49 -29.54 2.07 0.12
N GLY A 50 -28.50 2.90 0.17
CA GLY A 50 -28.05 3.72 -0.96
C GLY A 50 -26.79 3.24 -1.66
N MET A 51 -26.02 2.33 -1.05
CA MET A 51 -24.70 1.89 -1.54
C MET A 51 -24.60 0.36 -1.63
N SER A 52 -25.68 -0.35 -1.97
CA SER A 52 -25.66 -1.81 -2.16
C SER A 52 -24.59 -2.19 -3.19
N GLY A 53 -23.73 -3.16 -2.87
CA GLY A 53 -22.63 -3.63 -3.71
C GLY A 53 -21.39 -2.74 -3.70
N TRP A 54 -21.39 -1.61 -3.00
CA TRP A 54 -20.21 -0.74 -2.87
C TRP A 54 -19.21 -1.29 -1.87
N ALA A 55 -17.94 -1.08 -2.15
CA ALA A 55 -16.87 -1.17 -1.15
C ALA A 55 -16.80 0.17 -0.41
N VAL A 56 -16.94 0.14 0.92
CA VAL A 56 -16.83 1.32 1.79
C VAL A 56 -15.62 1.16 2.68
N SER A 57 -14.63 2.08 2.56
CA SER A 57 -13.40 2.13 3.33
C SER A 57 -13.43 3.32 4.29
N GLY A 58 -13.39 3.07 5.58
CA GLY A 58 -13.42 4.13 6.60
C GLY A 58 -12.93 3.64 7.95
N ALA A 59 -13.28 4.39 8.99
CA ALA A 59 -12.98 4.02 10.38
C ALA A 59 -13.51 2.62 10.70
N VAL A 60 -12.79 1.90 11.58
CA VAL A 60 -13.13 0.52 11.97
C VAL A 60 -14.55 0.45 12.52
N GLU A 61 -14.96 1.43 13.33
CA GLU A 61 -16.27 1.52 13.95
C GLU A 61 -17.41 1.56 12.93
N LEU A 62 -17.23 2.30 11.83
CA LEU A 62 -18.21 2.32 10.73
C LEU A 62 -18.28 0.96 10.05
N GLY A 63 -17.13 0.36 9.73
CA GLY A 63 -17.05 -0.96 9.13
C GLY A 63 -17.72 -2.02 9.98
N GLU A 64 -17.47 -2.04 11.30
CA GLU A 64 -18.11 -2.97 12.24
C GLU A 64 -19.63 -2.78 12.33
N GLN A 65 -20.11 -1.54 12.24
CA GLN A 65 -21.55 -1.29 12.19
C GLN A 65 -22.17 -1.85 10.90
N LEU A 66 -21.51 -1.67 9.77
CA LEU A 66 -21.95 -2.23 8.48
C LEU A 66 -21.92 -3.77 8.47
N LEU A 67 -20.89 -4.39 9.11
CA LEU A 67 -20.85 -5.85 9.28
C LEU A 67 -22.06 -6.39 10.05
N ARG A 68 -22.50 -5.71 11.11
CA ARG A 68 -23.73 -6.07 11.83
C ARG A 68 -25.01 -5.99 10.98
N ARG A 69 -24.94 -5.27 9.84
CA ARG A 69 -26.03 -5.14 8.85
C ARG A 69 -25.86 -6.06 7.65
N GLY A 70 -24.92 -7.01 7.72
CA GLY A 70 -24.71 -8.03 6.68
C GLY A 70 -23.65 -7.70 5.64
N ALA A 71 -22.89 -6.61 5.80
CA ALA A 71 -21.74 -6.35 4.96
C ALA A 71 -20.66 -7.42 5.15
N ARG A 72 -19.74 -7.55 4.18
CA ARG A 72 -18.65 -8.53 4.23
C ARG A 72 -17.30 -7.79 4.23
N VAL A 73 -16.35 -8.26 5.04
CA VAL A 73 -14.99 -7.72 5.04
C VAL A 73 -14.37 -7.93 3.66
N MET A 74 -13.82 -6.86 3.09
CA MET A 74 -12.96 -6.90 1.93
C MET A 74 -11.49 -6.74 2.38
N ARG A 75 -11.20 -5.74 3.22
CA ARG A 75 -9.84 -5.47 3.68
C ARG A 75 -9.86 -4.84 5.07
N HIS A 76 -8.97 -5.30 5.94
CA HIS A 76 -8.58 -4.59 7.17
C HIS A 76 -7.13 -4.14 7.00
N ALA A 77 -6.85 -2.84 7.11
CA ALA A 77 -5.55 -2.28 6.79
C ALA A 77 -5.08 -1.28 7.85
N HIS A 78 -3.77 -1.23 8.02
CA HIS A 78 -3.08 -0.36 8.95
C HIS A 78 -2.21 0.62 8.18
N GLU A 79 -2.40 1.90 8.42
CA GLU A 79 -1.47 2.93 8.00
C GLU A 79 -0.34 3.03 9.04
N MET A 80 0.88 3.04 8.56
CA MET A 80 2.06 3.12 9.40
C MET A 80 3.02 4.18 8.87
N ARG A 81 3.71 4.87 9.78
CA ARG A 81 4.66 5.94 9.45
C ARG A 81 5.94 5.78 10.25
N ARG A 82 7.06 6.10 9.63
CA ARG A 82 8.36 6.20 10.28
C ARG A 82 8.95 7.59 10.07
N GLY A 83 9.23 8.30 11.15
CA GLY A 83 10.00 9.55 11.13
C GLY A 83 11.49 9.25 10.93
N LEU A 84 12.09 9.80 9.88
CA LEU A 84 13.51 9.62 9.56
C LEU A 84 14.40 10.67 10.21
N VAL A 85 13.84 11.85 10.49
CA VAL A 85 14.51 12.94 11.22
C VAL A 85 14.43 12.71 12.73
N ALA A 86 13.23 12.40 13.24
CA ALA A 86 13.01 12.16 14.66
C ALA A 86 13.68 10.88 15.18
N CYS A 87 13.75 9.85 14.33
CA CYS A 87 14.38 8.55 14.62
C CYS A 87 15.25 8.12 13.43
N PRO A 88 16.46 8.71 13.27
CA PRO A 88 17.35 8.40 12.16
C PRO A 88 17.66 6.91 12.08
N PRO A 89 17.76 6.35 10.86
CA PRO A 89 18.20 4.97 10.68
C PRO A 89 19.59 4.75 11.28
N PRO A 90 19.86 3.62 11.95
CA PRO A 90 21.20 3.24 12.40
C PRO A 90 22.21 3.26 11.24
N ALA A 91 23.43 3.70 11.52
CA ALA A 91 24.46 3.89 10.48
C ALA A 91 24.82 2.60 9.70
N ASP A 92 24.72 1.46 10.35
CA ASP A 92 24.98 0.13 9.75
C ASP A 92 23.89 -0.32 8.77
N TRP A 93 22.74 0.34 8.75
CA TRP A 93 21.65 -0.01 7.83
C TRP A 93 22.02 0.21 6.36
N SER A 94 22.81 1.23 6.05
CA SER A 94 23.27 1.52 4.69
C SER A 94 24.09 0.37 4.08
N SER A 95 24.76 -0.43 4.91
CA SER A 95 25.63 -1.53 4.52
C SER A 95 25.08 -2.93 4.85
N CYS A 96 23.79 -3.04 5.23
CA CYS A 96 23.17 -4.32 5.52
C CYS A 96 23.42 -5.33 4.39
N ALA A 97 23.90 -6.51 4.74
CA ALA A 97 24.20 -7.57 3.76
C ALA A 97 22.91 -8.08 3.10
N LEU A 98 22.90 -8.15 1.78
CA LEU A 98 21.77 -8.68 1.01
C LEU A 98 21.84 -10.20 0.82
N GLY A 99 23.01 -10.79 1.00
CA GLY A 99 23.31 -12.20 0.76
C GLY A 99 24.37 -12.37 -0.32
N ASN A 100 24.95 -13.58 -0.38
CA ASN A 100 25.99 -13.87 -1.36
C ASN A 100 25.45 -13.82 -2.79
N GLY A 101 26.20 -13.21 -3.69
CA GLY A 101 25.82 -13.07 -5.10
C GLY A 101 24.64 -12.12 -5.37
N LEU A 102 24.17 -11.39 -4.35
CA LEU A 102 23.07 -10.41 -4.50
C LEU A 102 23.64 -8.99 -4.46
N ARG A 103 23.10 -8.13 -5.32
CA ARG A 103 23.44 -6.70 -5.36
C ARG A 103 22.19 -5.84 -5.48
N ALA A 104 22.22 -4.69 -4.83
CA ALA A 104 21.19 -3.67 -5.03
C ALA A 104 21.49 -2.89 -6.33
N VAL A 105 20.43 -2.57 -7.04
CA VAL A 105 20.45 -1.74 -8.25
C VAL A 105 19.34 -0.68 -8.16
N PRO A 106 19.42 0.43 -8.90
CA PRO A 106 18.34 1.39 -8.98
C PRO A 106 17.02 0.77 -9.44
N CYS A 107 15.90 1.39 -9.06
CA CYS A 107 14.55 0.94 -9.45
C CYS A 107 14.15 1.52 -10.81
N ASP A 108 14.96 1.29 -11.85
CA ASP A 108 14.82 1.81 -13.21
C ASP A 108 14.75 0.73 -14.29
N LEU A 109 14.61 -0.54 -13.87
CA LEU A 109 14.44 -1.65 -14.80
C LEU A 109 13.02 -1.66 -15.39
N ALA A 110 12.90 -2.18 -16.61
CA ALA A 110 11.61 -2.37 -17.27
C ALA A 110 10.68 -3.27 -16.44
N ALA A 111 9.38 -2.98 -16.46
CA ALA A 111 8.39 -3.71 -15.68
C ALA A 111 8.40 -5.23 -15.95
N ASP A 112 8.62 -5.64 -17.20
CA ASP A 112 8.74 -7.06 -17.58
C ASP A 112 9.91 -7.77 -16.87
N ALA A 113 11.02 -7.06 -16.61
CA ALA A 113 12.15 -7.63 -15.88
C ALA A 113 11.87 -7.76 -14.37
N VAL A 114 11.05 -6.89 -13.82
CA VAL A 114 10.65 -6.87 -12.40
C VAL A 114 9.52 -7.85 -12.12
N PHE A 115 8.58 -7.98 -13.07
CA PHE A 115 7.33 -8.70 -12.90
C PHE A 115 7.46 -10.13 -12.37
N PRO A 116 8.37 -10.99 -12.88
CA PRO A 116 8.47 -12.36 -12.40
C PRO A 116 8.77 -12.49 -10.89
N ALA A 117 9.56 -11.57 -10.32
CA ALA A 117 9.85 -11.55 -8.89
C ALA A 117 8.68 -10.96 -8.09
N TRP A 118 8.12 -9.88 -8.60
CA TRP A 118 6.96 -9.22 -8.00
C TRP A 118 5.76 -10.17 -7.95
N ARG A 119 5.41 -10.82 -9.05
CA ARG A 119 4.29 -11.78 -9.11
C ARG A 119 4.49 -12.97 -8.16
N ALA A 120 5.70 -13.51 -8.10
CA ALA A 120 6.02 -14.64 -7.22
C ALA A 120 5.96 -14.28 -5.72
N ALA A 121 6.08 -13.02 -5.36
CA ALA A 121 6.01 -12.55 -3.98
C ALA A 121 4.59 -12.59 -3.39
N PHE A 122 3.57 -12.57 -4.25
CA PHE A 122 2.15 -12.51 -3.88
C PHE A 122 1.38 -13.72 -4.42
N PRO A 123 1.65 -14.94 -3.94
CA PRO A 123 0.92 -16.14 -4.35
C PRO A 123 -0.56 -16.06 -3.94
N ALA A 124 -1.39 -16.97 -4.42
CA ALA A 124 -2.85 -16.92 -4.28
C ALA A 124 -3.35 -16.92 -2.82
N ASP A 125 -2.56 -17.42 -1.90
CA ASP A 125 -2.84 -17.42 -0.46
C ASP A 125 -2.27 -16.20 0.29
N HIS A 126 -1.59 -15.29 -0.43
CA HIS A 126 -1.07 -14.06 0.18
C HIS A 126 -2.20 -13.04 0.40
N PRO A 127 -2.26 -12.32 1.56
CA PRO A 127 -3.31 -11.34 1.85
C PRO A 127 -3.44 -10.20 0.83
N ASP A 128 -2.32 -9.84 0.21
CA ASP A 128 -2.26 -8.80 -0.83
C ASP A 128 -2.11 -9.41 -2.23
N HIS A 129 -2.62 -10.65 -2.44
CA HIS A 129 -2.65 -11.27 -3.76
C HIS A 129 -3.49 -10.46 -4.73
N HIS A 130 -2.96 -10.24 -5.93
CA HIS A 130 -3.69 -9.62 -7.03
C HIS A 130 -4.42 -10.70 -7.84
N SER A 131 -5.75 -10.73 -7.71
CA SER A 131 -6.61 -11.56 -8.54
C SER A 131 -6.61 -11.01 -9.97
N GLY A 132 -6.59 -11.88 -10.97
CA GLY A 132 -6.56 -11.48 -12.37
C GLY A 132 -5.39 -12.10 -13.11
N SER A 133 -5.34 -11.88 -14.41
CA SER A 133 -4.29 -12.42 -15.28
C SER A 133 -2.94 -11.74 -15.01
N ASP A 134 -1.85 -12.41 -15.38
CA ASP A 134 -0.51 -11.84 -15.31
C ASP A 134 -0.38 -10.59 -16.19
N GLU A 135 -1.05 -10.56 -17.35
CA GLU A 135 -1.11 -9.40 -18.23
C GLU A 135 -1.79 -8.21 -17.55
N GLU A 136 -2.90 -8.43 -16.85
CA GLU A 136 -3.57 -7.37 -16.09
C GLU A 136 -2.73 -6.89 -14.92
N ALA A 137 -2.12 -7.80 -14.16
CA ALA A 137 -1.26 -7.46 -13.03
C ALA A 137 -0.03 -6.65 -13.50
N LEU A 138 0.60 -7.03 -14.62
CA LEU A 138 1.70 -6.28 -15.20
C LEU A 138 1.26 -4.90 -15.68
N ASN A 139 0.24 -4.84 -16.55
CA ASN A 139 -0.09 -3.61 -17.28
C ASN A 139 -0.97 -2.63 -16.48
N LYS A 140 -1.77 -3.10 -15.53
CA LYS A 140 -2.66 -2.25 -14.74
C LYS A 140 -2.13 -1.91 -13.35
N LEU A 141 -1.15 -2.67 -12.83
CA LEU A 141 -0.62 -2.47 -11.48
C LEU A 141 0.86 -2.14 -11.49
N LEU A 142 1.75 -3.09 -11.88
CA LEU A 142 3.19 -2.91 -11.73
C LEU A 142 3.75 -1.84 -12.67
N ALA A 143 3.44 -1.90 -13.96
CA ALA A 143 3.99 -0.95 -14.94
C ALA A 143 3.57 0.51 -14.66
N PRO A 144 2.28 0.82 -14.36
CA PRO A 144 1.87 2.16 -13.95
C PRO A 144 2.53 2.64 -12.65
N MET A 145 2.74 1.74 -11.67
CA MET A 145 3.44 2.08 -10.43
C MET A 145 4.90 2.44 -10.69
N LEU A 146 5.63 1.64 -11.46
CA LEU A 146 7.01 1.93 -11.84
C LEU A 146 7.15 3.18 -12.73
N ALA A 147 6.15 3.46 -13.54
CA ALA A 147 6.08 4.69 -14.33
C ALA A 147 5.70 5.94 -13.51
N GLY A 148 5.37 5.79 -12.23
CA GLY A 148 4.96 6.89 -11.36
C GLY A 148 3.57 7.46 -11.66
N SER A 149 2.73 6.74 -12.41
CA SER A 149 1.42 7.24 -12.85
C SER A 149 0.26 6.89 -11.90
N VAL A 150 0.50 6.10 -10.84
CA VAL A 150 -0.53 5.67 -9.88
C VAL A 150 -0.32 6.26 -8.50
N LEU A 151 0.88 6.12 -7.94
CA LEU A 151 1.19 6.59 -6.58
C LEU A 151 2.28 7.67 -6.60
N GLY A 152 2.35 8.44 -7.68
CA GLY A 152 3.37 9.46 -7.88
C GLY A 152 4.73 8.90 -8.34
N PRO A 153 5.70 9.78 -8.62
CA PRO A 153 7.00 9.40 -9.16
C PRO A 153 7.78 8.50 -8.19
N VAL A 154 8.50 7.53 -8.75
CA VAL A 154 9.40 6.66 -7.97
C VAL A 154 10.59 7.47 -7.47
N LEU A 155 10.84 7.42 -6.16
CA LEU A 155 11.92 8.16 -5.51
C LEU A 155 13.29 7.47 -5.67
N PRO A 156 14.40 8.24 -5.72
CA PRO A 156 15.76 7.70 -5.91
C PRO A 156 16.20 6.68 -4.85
N CYS A 157 15.67 6.76 -3.62
CA CYS A 157 15.94 5.80 -2.56
C CYS A 157 15.37 4.40 -2.84
N SER A 158 14.48 4.24 -3.82
CA SER A 158 13.96 2.94 -4.24
C SER A 158 15.06 2.03 -4.76
N ALA A 159 14.95 0.74 -4.49
CA ALA A 159 15.97 -0.21 -4.97
C ALA A 159 15.36 -1.57 -5.34
N LEU A 160 15.96 -2.18 -6.35
CA LEU A 160 15.78 -3.58 -6.67
C LEU A 160 17.00 -4.38 -6.21
N VAL A 161 16.83 -5.69 -6.02
CA VAL A 161 17.93 -6.62 -5.79
C VAL A 161 17.94 -7.62 -6.93
N VAL A 162 19.13 -7.80 -7.52
CA VAL A 162 19.36 -8.79 -8.58
C VAL A 162 20.37 -9.84 -8.12
N ASP A 163 20.24 -11.05 -8.70
CA ASP A 163 21.19 -12.15 -8.50
C ASP A 163 22.36 -12.07 -9.49
N GLU A 164 23.26 -13.06 -9.44
CA GLU A 164 24.46 -13.15 -10.31
C GLU A 164 24.13 -13.25 -11.80
N THR A 165 22.90 -13.55 -12.15
CA THR A 165 22.39 -13.61 -13.54
C THR A 165 21.57 -12.38 -13.93
N ASP A 166 21.66 -11.31 -13.13
CA ASP A 166 20.91 -10.05 -13.31
C ASP A 166 19.38 -10.20 -13.22
N ARG A 167 18.87 -11.30 -12.67
CA ARG A 167 17.44 -11.46 -12.45
C ARG A 167 17.02 -10.77 -11.17
N VAL A 168 15.92 -10.02 -11.24
CA VAL A 168 15.31 -9.41 -10.05
C VAL A 168 14.81 -10.49 -9.09
N VAL A 169 15.17 -10.34 -7.80
CA VAL A 169 14.77 -11.25 -6.73
C VAL A 169 14.03 -10.57 -5.58
N ALA A 170 14.17 -9.25 -5.45
CA ALA A 170 13.43 -8.43 -4.49
C ALA A 170 13.37 -6.97 -4.97
N GLY A 171 12.48 -6.19 -4.37
CA GLY A 171 12.38 -4.76 -4.59
C GLY A 171 11.71 -4.04 -3.42
N ALA A 172 12.04 -2.77 -3.26
CA ALA A 172 11.32 -1.83 -2.42
C ALA A 172 11.13 -0.55 -3.24
N ILE A 173 9.88 -0.25 -3.54
CA ILE A 173 9.45 0.85 -4.39
C ILE A 173 8.87 1.93 -3.50
N ILE A 174 9.52 3.07 -3.50
CA ILE A 174 9.11 4.27 -2.76
C ILE A 174 8.69 5.31 -3.77
N THR A 175 7.52 5.91 -3.56
CA THR A 175 6.99 6.94 -4.45
C THR A 175 6.77 8.25 -3.69
N ASP A 176 6.67 9.34 -4.42
CA ASP A 176 6.21 10.62 -3.87
C ASP A 176 4.71 10.76 -4.11
N ARG A 177 3.91 10.38 -3.14
CA ARG A 177 2.47 10.53 -3.20
C ARG A 177 2.09 11.94 -2.74
N ASP A 178 2.04 12.89 -3.68
CA ASP A 178 1.65 14.28 -3.41
C ASP A 178 2.48 14.97 -2.30
N GLY A 179 3.79 14.79 -2.33
CA GLY A 179 4.71 15.30 -1.32
C GLY A 179 4.85 14.42 -0.07
N LEU A 180 4.20 13.26 -0.05
CA LEU A 180 4.30 12.27 1.03
C LEU A 180 5.08 11.05 0.55
N PRO A 181 6.31 10.82 1.03
CA PRO A 181 7.07 9.61 0.71
C PRO A 181 6.31 8.36 1.16
N TRP A 182 6.08 7.46 0.21
CA TRP A 182 5.20 6.31 0.40
C TRP A 182 5.85 5.02 -0.06
N ILE A 183 5.87 3.99 0.78
CA ILE A 183 6.23 2.65 0.34
C ILE A 183 5.06 2.10 -0.48
N ALA A 184 5.21 2.15 -1.80
CA ALA A 184 4.23 1.64 -2.74
C ALA A 184 4.19 0.11 -2.74
N ASP A 185 5.38 -0.52 -2.70
CA ASP A 185 5.47 -1.97 -2.63
C ASP A 185 6.81 -2.45 -2.07
N VAL A 186 6.80 -3.60 -1.40
CA VAL A 186 7.98 -4.34 -0.97
C VAL A 186 7.78 -5.82 -1.28
N PHE A 187 8.59 -6.36 -2.13
CA PHE A 187 8.48 -7.74 -2.56
C PHE A 187 9.82 -8.48 -2.53
N ARG A 188 9.77 -9.78 -2.38
CA ARG A 188 10.88 -10.70 -2.59
C ARG A 188 10.38 -12.04 -3.11
N ARG A 189 11.19 -12.73 -3.88
CA ARG A 189 10.88 -14.11 -4.26
C ARG A 189 10.73 -14.98 -3.00
N PRO A 190 9.79 -15.95 -3.00
CA PRO A 190 9.44 -16.73 -1.79
C PRO A 190 10.51 -17.73 -1.38
N GLU A 191 11.48 -18.06 -2.24
CA GLU A 191 12.50 -19.09 -1.98
C GLU A 191 13.27 -18.86 -0.68
N ALA A 192 13.53 -19.93 0.07
CA ALA A 192 14.14 -19.87 1.40
C ALA A 192 15.50 -19.15 1.43
N ARG A 193 16.27 -19.22 0.33
CA ARG A 193 17.57 -18.52 0.21
C ARG A 193 17.44 -17.00 0.28
N TYR A 194 16.25 -16.44 0.06
CA TYR A 194 15.96 -15.01 0.14
C TYR A 194 15.31 -14.62 1.47
N ALA A 195 15.24 -15.52 2.45
CA ALA A 195 14.71 -15.21 3.77
C ALA A 195 15.46 -14.03 4.41
N GLY A 196 14.70 -13.04 4.95
CA GLY A 196 15.27 -11.82 5.54
C GLY A 196 15.69 -10.73 4.55
N LEU A 197 15.79 -11.03 3.24
CA LEU A 197 16.23 -10.06 2.22
C LEU A 197 15.38 -8.79 2.20
N GLY A 198 14.06 -8.91 2.28
CA GLY A 198 13.15 -7.74 2.27
C GLY A 198 13.43 -6.78 3.44
N ALA A 199 13.67 -7.30 4.64
CA ALA A 199 14.01 -6.49 5.81
C ALA A 199 15.37 -5.77 5.65
N ASN A 200 16.38 -6.46 5.09
CA ASN A 200 17.70 -5.88 4.86
C ASN A 200 17.66 -4.83 3.74
N LEU A 201 16.87 -5.08 2.68
CA LEU A 201 16.64 -4.10 1.62
C LEU A 201 15.95 -2.84 2.17
N LEU A 202 14.89 -3.01 2.97
CA LEU A 202 14.22 -1.87 3.61
C LEU A 202 15.15 -1.05 4.50
N ARG A 203 16.06 -1.69 5.27
CA ARG A 203 17.06 -0.95 6.05
C ARG A 203 17.91 -0.03 5.16
N ARG A 204 18.41 -0.57 4.04
CA ARG A 204 19.21 0.22 3.08
C ARG A 204 18.40 1.36 2.46
N VAL A 205 17.17 1.07 2.05
CA VAL A 205 16.26 2.05 1.45
C VAL A 205 15.92 3.17 2.45
N LEU A 206 15.61 2.84 3.70
CA LEU A 206 15.35 3.83 4.75
C LEU A 206 16.60 4.69 5.05
N SER A 207 17.80 4.08 5.01
CA SER A 207 19.04 4.83 5.16
C SER A 207 19.29 5.78 3.98
N ALA A 208 19.00 5.33 2.74
CA ALA A 208 19.08 6.18 1.56
C ALA A 208 18.05 7.32 1.61
N ALA A 209 16.79 7.01 1.95
CA ALA A 209 15.73 8.00 2.11
C ALA A 209 16.10 9.11 3.11
N ALA A 210 16.69 8.75 4.25
CA ALA A 210 17.17 9.72 5.23
C ALA A 210 18.35 10.55 4.68
N ALA A 211 19.28 9.94 3.92
CA ALA A 211 20.39 10.64 3.27
C ALA A 211 19.89 11.60 2.17
N ASP A 212 18.81 11.26 1.46
CA ASP A 212 18.14 12.11 0.48
C ASP A 212 17.32 13.25 1.15
N GLY A 213 17.29 13.31 2.50
CA GLY A 213 16.63 14.37 3.25
C GLY A 213 15.13 14.19 3.46
N LEU A 214 14.58 13.00 3.22
CA LEU A 214 13.17 12.73 3.51
C LEU A 214 12.91 12.79 5.02
N ALA A 215 11.86 13.52 5.41
CA ALA A 215 11.52 13.71 6.83
C ALA A 215 10.89 12.46 7.45
N ASP A 216 10.11 11.77 6.68
CA ASP A 216 9.39 10.55 7.08
C ASP A 216 9.01 9.71 5.86
N ILE A 217 8.46 8.52 6.11
CA ILE A 217 7.96 7.61 5.10
C ILE A 217 6.77 6.84 5.66
N SER A 218 5.73 6.68 4.84
CA SER A 218 4.48 6.02 5.21
C SER A 218 4.19 4.79 4.35
N LEU A 219 3.30 3.95 4.80
CA LEU A 219 2.80 2.77 4.09
C LEU A 219 1.40 2.38 4.58
N VAL A 220 0.72 1.54 3.80
CA VAL A 220 -0.44 0.77 4.27
C VAL A 220 -0.15 -0.71 4.14
N VAL A 221 -0.48 -1.47 5.18
CA VAL A 221 -0.31 -2.93 5.22
C VAL A 221 -1.61 -3.60 5.66
N SER A 222 -2.00 -4.70 5.02
CA SER A 222 -3.14 -5.50 5.46
C SER A 222 -2.87 -6.15 6.81
N ASP A 223 -3.87 -6.22 7.68
CA ASP A 223 -3.74 -6.80 9.03
C ASP A 223 -3.20 -8.23 9.02
N ALA A 224 -3.67 -9.04 8.08
CA ALA A 224 -3.21 -10.42 7.90
C ALA A 224 -1.81 -10.54 7.29
N ASN A 225 -1.18 -9.43 6.81
CA ASN A 225 0.14 -9.49 6.19
C ASN A 225 1.26 -9.55 7.26
N PRO A 226 2.06 -10.62 7.31
CA PRO A 226 3.14 -10.78 8.29
C PRO A 226 4.24 -9.70 8.17
N ALA A 227 4.32 -8.98 7.04
CA ALA A 227 5.25 -7.88 6.85
C ALA A 227 5.03 -6.74 7.86
N ARG A 228 3.84 -6.58 8.42
CA ARG A 228 3.57 -5.62 9.49
C ARG A 228 4.60 -5.71 10.63
N ARG A 229 4.94 -6.93 11.10
CA ARG A 229 5.95 -7.14 12.14
C ARG A 229 7.36 -6.71 11.73
N VAL A 230 7.66 -6.74 10.44
CA VAL A 230 8.92 -6.21 9.91
C VAL A 230 8.94 -4.70 9.99
N TYR A 231 7.85 -4.04 9.59
CA TYR A 231 7.73 -2.58 9.68
C TYR A 231 7.82 -2.10 11.13
N GLU A 232 7.12 -2.75 12.06
CA GLU A 232 7.21 -2.43 13.50
C GLU A 232 8.67 -2.52 14.01
N LYS A 233 9.40 -3.59 13.66
CA LYS A 233 10.83 -3.75 14.01
C LYS A 233 11.75 -2.74 13.34
N LEU A 234 11.34 -2.17 12.21
CA LEU A 234 12.03 -1.09 11.53
C LEU A 234 11.64 0.29 12.07
N GLY A 235 10.80 0.36 13.10
CA GLY A 235 10.41 1.60 13.77
C GLY A 235 9.28 2.36 13.07
N PHE A 236 8.47 1.68 12.27
CA PHE A 236 7.20 2.22 11.82
C PHE A 236 6.17 2.16 12.96
N GLU A 237 5.47 3.24 13.16
CA GLU A 237 4.41 3.38 14.16
C GLU A 237 3.05 3.39 13.46
N LEU A 238 2.04 2.83 14.12
CA LEU A 238 0.66 2.83 13.63
C LEU A 238 0.10 4.25 13.70
N THR A 239 -0.38 4.78 12.58
CA THR A 239 -1.01 6.11 12.50
C THR A 239 -2.50 6.04 12.22
N GLY A 240 -2.97 4.96 11.62
CA GLY A 240 -4.38 4.77 11.32
C GLY A 240 -4.74 3.31 11.07
N THR A 241 -6.01 3.01 11.20
CA THR A 241 -6.57 1.71 10.84
C THR A 241 -7.88 1.92 10.10
N SER A 242 -8.06 1.22 9.00
CA SER A 242 -9.28 1.28 8.20
C SER A 242 -9.86 -0.11 7.96
N LEU A 243 -11.17 -0.18 7.87
CA LEU A 243 -11.90 -1.36 7.49
C LEU A 243 -12.67 -1.09 6.19
N THR A 244 -12.38 -1.88 5.17
CA THR A 244 -13.14 -1.87 3.91
C THR A 244 -14.12 -3.02 3.94
N VAL A 245 -15.39 -2.70 3.74
CA VAL A 245 -16.46 -3.69 3.69
C VAL A 245 -17.28 -3.56 2.41
N VAL A 246 -17.79 -4.66 1.90
CA VAL A 246 -18.77 -4.66 0.79
C VAL A 246 -20.15 -4.65 1.38
N VAL A 247 -20.93 -3.63 1.06
CA VAL A 247 -22.31 -3.41 1.51
C VAL A 247 -23.23 -4.44 0.84
N PRO A 248 -24.19 -5.06 1.55
CA PRO A 248 -25.08 -6.09 1.01
C PRO A 248 -26.02 -5.58 -0.11
#